data_962045d62ab88a50fb432410ab7ce972
#
_entry.id   962045d62ab88a50fb432410ab7ce972
#
_cell.length_a   1.000
_cell.length_b   1.000
_cell.length_c   1.000
_cell.angle_alpha   90.00
_cell.angle_beta   90.00
_cell.angle_gamma   90.00
#
_symmetry.space_group_name_H-M   'P 1'
#
loop_
_entity.id
_entity.type
_entity.pdbx_description
1 polymer ?
#
loop_
_entity_poly.entity_id
_entity_poly.type
_entity_poly.pdbx_seq_one_letter_code
_entity_poly.pdbx_strand_id
1 'polypeptide(L)'
;MCIRDRGNTMLLATVCAAKDAVPGTDFMPLQVEYKEKFSAFGRFPGGFTKREGRASDYEILTCRLVDRALRPLFPDNFHAEVYVNIILFSADGVDMPDALAGLAASAALAVSDIPFNGPISEVRVARINGQFVINPTFEQLEQADMDLMVGATYENIMMVEGEMDEVSEQDLLEAMKAAHEAIKIQCKAQMELAEEVGSTVKREYCHEVNDEELRKAVHDACYDKAYAIAASGNKNKHERMDAFDAIREEFKAQFSEEELEEKAALIDRYYHDVEKEAMRRSILDEGKRLDGRKTTEIRPIWCETSYLPGPHGSAIFTRGETQSLSTVTLGTKLDEKIIDDVLEHGKERFLLHYNFPPFSTGEAKAQRGVGRREIGHGHLAWRALKGQIPANYPYVVRVVSDILESNGSSSMATVCAGTLALMDAGVKIKKPVSGIAMGLISENKGTNYAILSDILGDEDHLGDMDFKVTGTKDGITATQMDIKVDGLSYDVLAKALEQARQGRLPIMGEMMKCISEPREDYKPFVPRLKLLEIESDFIGAVIGKGGETIQKIQKETGTTITITEDAERHKGIVDIFSTDKDSLDKALAWIEGICAVPVSYTHLTLPTNREV
;
A
#
# COMPACT_ATOMS: atom_id res chain seq x y z
N MET A 1 3.69 13.10 27.00
CA MET A 1 2.51 12.22 27.05
C MET A 1 1.26 13.03 26.78
N CYS A 2 0.44 12.60 25.87
CA CYS A 2 -0.82 13.25 25.52
C CYS A 2 -1.95 12.22 25.42
N ILE A 3 -3.16 12.57 25.89
CA ILE A 3 -4.37 11.77 25.72
C ILE A 3 -5.25 12.53 24.73
N ARG A 4 -5.70 11.85 23.66
CA ARG A 4 -6.63 12.39 22.67
C ARG A 4 -7.87 11.52 22.61
N ASP A 5 -9.01 12.18 22.54
CA ASP A 5 -10.33 11.55 22.54
C ASP A 5 -11.25 12.20 21.49
N ARG A 6 -12.14 11.39 20.99
CA ARG A 6 -13.31 11.74 20.20
C ARG A 6 -14.43 10.77 20.58
N GLY A 7 -15.58 11.25 21.00
CA GLY A 7 -16.58 10.40 21.58
C GLY A 7 -16.03 9.63 22.80
N ASN A 8 -16.11 8.31 22.76
CA ASN A 8 -15.53 7.43 23.76
C ASN A 8 -14.25 6.71 23.28
N THR A 9 -13.75 7.07 22.11
CA THR A 9 -12.48 6.56 21.58
C THR A 9 -11.32 7.41 22.13
N MET A 10 -10.39 6.77 22.84
CA MET A 10 -9.29 7.46 23.55
C MET A 10 -7.94 6.83 23.23
N LEU A 11 -6.99 7.65 22.82
CA LEU A 11 -5.60 7.28 22.56
C LEU A 11 -4.65 7.93 23.57
N LEU A 12 -3.69 7.16 24.04
CA LEU A 12 -2.53 7.67 24.76
C LEU A 12 -1.32 7.69 23.82
N ALA A 13 -0.76 8.87 23.57
CA ALA A 13 0.53 8.99 22.88
C ALA A 13 1.63 9.39 23.86
N THR A 14 2.78 8.75 23.74
CA THR A 14 3.99 9.06 24.49
C THR A 14 5.16 9.23 23.55
N VAL A 15 6.03 10.21 23.84
CA VAL A 15 7.27 10.43 23.09
C VAL A 15 8.45 10.42 24.05
N CYS A 16 9.50 9.72 23.63
CA CYS A 16 10.77 9.65 24.35
C CYS A 16 11.90 9.83 23.34
N ALA A 17 12.90 10.61 23.68
CA ALA A 17 14.10 10.75 22.88
C ALA A 17 15.35 10.47 23.72
N ALA A 18 16.36 9.85 23.12
CA ALA A 18 17.67 9.74 23.71
C ALA A 18 18.27 11.14 23.98
N LYS A 19 19.19 11.25 24.93
CA LYS A 19 19.83 12.54 25.23
C LYS A 19 20.78 12.94 24.13
N ASP A 20 21.54 11.98 23.62
CA ASP A 20 22.57 12.16 22.62
C ASP A 20 22.40 11.15 21.47
N ALA A 21 22.95 11.45 20.31
CA ALA A 21 23.02 10.50 19.21
C ALA A 21 24.06 9.41 19.48
N VAL A 22 23.83 8.22 18.90
CA VAL A 22 24.85 7.18 18.86
C VAL A 22 25.97 7.63 17.92
N PRO A 23 27.27 7.56 18.33
CA PRO A 23 28.37 7.97 17.47
C PRO A 23 28.34 7.26 16.10
N GLY A 24 28.49 8.03 15.02
CA GLY A 24 28.44 7.52 13.64
C GLY A 24 27.03 7.39 13.05
N THR A 25 25.98 7.82 13.75
CA THR A 25 24.63 7.91 13.17
C THR A 25 24.52 9.20 12.36
N ASP A 26 24.15 9.07 11.09
CA ASP A 26 24.02 10.15 10.10
C ASP A 26 22.55 10.39 9.67
N PHE A 27 21.59 9.76 10.34
CA PHE A 27 20.17 9.89 10.09
C PHE A 27 19.40 10.01 11.40
N MET A 28 18.13 10.39 11.32
CA MET A 28 17.21 10.48 12.45
C MET A 28 16.51 9.13 12.70
N PRO A 29 16.84 8.40 13.79
CA PRO A 29 16.24 7.11 14.10
C PRO A 29 14.86 7.29 14.75
N LEU A 30 13.81 7.46 13.96
CA LEU A 30 12.43 7.51 14.43
C LEU A 30 11.81 6.12 14.42
N GLN A 31 11.21 5.74 15.53
CA GLN A 31 10.37 4.57 15.64
C GLN A 31 8.98 4.96 16.13
N VAL A 32 7.97 4.68 15.30
CA VAL A 32 6.55 4.86 15.63
C VAL A 32 5.93 3.50 15.87
N GLU A 33 5.21 3.35 16.99
CA GLU A 33 4.40 2.19 17.30
C GLU A 33 2.96 2.63 17.58
N TYR A 34 2.02 1.93 16.97
CA TYR A 34 0.59 2.03 17.25
C TYR A 34 0.09 0.66 17.69
N LYS A 35 -0.65 0.62 18.78
CA LYS A 35 -1.20 -0.62 19.34
C LYS A 35 -2.65 -0.46 19.77
N GLU A 36 -3.45 -1.44 19.37
CA GLU A 36 -4.81 -1.62 19.85
C GLU A 36 -4.85 -2.73 20.90
N LYS A 37 -5.49 -2.45 22.03
CA LYS A 37 -5.72 -3.46 23.06
C LYS A 37 -7.16 -3.95 22.96
N PHE A 38 -7.36 -5.26 22.96
CA PHE A 38 -8.69 -5.85 22.99
C PHE A 38 -9.51 -5.39 24.22
N SER A 39 -8.83 -5.10 25.32
CA SER A 39 -9.45 -4.52 26.50
C SER A 39 -10.06 -3.13 26.28
N ALA A 40 -9.58 -2.37 25.28
CA ALA A 40 -10.13 -1.05 24.94
C ALA A 40 -11.59 -1.13 24.45
N PHE A 41 -11.97 -2.28 23.87
CA PHE A 41 -13.32 -2.58 23.40
C PHE A 41 -14.02 -3.68 24.24
N GLY A 42 -13.50 -3.99 25.43
CA GLY A 42 -14.09 -4.97 26.33
C GLY A 42 -14.05 -6.42 25.83
N ARG A 43 -13.08 -6.77 24.99
CA ARG A 43 -12.96 -8.08 24.32
C ARG A 43 -11.71 -8.85 24.74
N PHE A 44 -11.72 -10.15 24.46
CA PHE A 44 -10.55 -11.01 24.61
C PHE A 44 -9.93 -11.29 23.23
N PRO A 45 -8.60 -11.32 23.11
CA PRO A 45 -7.93 -11.79 21.90
C PRO A 45 -8.34 -13.23 21.55
N GLY A 46 -8.56 -13.50 20.27
CA GLY A 46 -8.98 -14.83 19.77
C GLY A 46 -7.94 -15.94 19.94
N GLY A 47 -6.64 -15.59 19.98
CA GLY A 47 -5.54 -16.53 20.07
C GLY A 47 -5.54 -17.41 21.34
N PHE A 48 -4.78 -18.51 21.32
CA PHE A 48 -4.72 -19.49 22.41
C PHE A 48 -4.28 -18.88 23.75
N THR A 49 -3.28 -18.00 23.73
CA THR A 49 -2.75 -17.36 24.95
C THR A 49 -3.64 -16.25 25.51
N LYS A 50 -4.70 -15.85 24.80
CA LYS A 50 -5.58 -14.72 25.15
C LYS A 50 -4.80 -13.44 25.45
N ARG A 51 -3.75 -13.19 24.70
CA ARG A 51 -2.87 -12.02 24.80
C ARG A 51 -2.59 -11.46 23.43
N GLU A 52 -2.46 -10.15 23.32
CA GLU A 52 -2.01 -9.46 22.13
C GLU A 52 -0.63 -10.02 21.71
N GLY A 53 -0.50 -10.35 20.45
CA GLY A 53 0.69 -10.96 19.85
C GLY A 53 1.48 -9.99 18.99
N ARG A 54 1.69 -10.41 17.73
CA ARG A 54 2.31 -9.54 16.71
C ARG A 54 1.33 -8.44 16.32
N ALA A 55 1.86 -7.29 15.91
CA ALA A 55 1.05 -6.21 15.36
C ALA A 55 0.26 -6.71 14.15
N SER A 56 -1.02 -6.31 14.07
CA SER A 56 -1.87 -6.55 12.90
C SER A 56 -1.41 -5.71 11.70
N ASP A 57 -1.86 -6.08 10.50
CA ASP A 57 -1.59 -5.28 9.31
C ASP A 57 -2.12 -3.84 9.48
N TYR A 58 -3.29 -3.68 10.09
CA TYR A 58 -3.89 -2.37 10.39
C TYR A 58 -3.02 -1.53 11.34
N GLU A 59 -2.53 -2.12 12.43
CA GLU A 59 -1.61 -1.44 13.36
C GLU A 59 -0.31 -1.00 12.65
N ILE A 60 0.24 -1.86 11.78
CA ILE A 60 1.44 -1.53 11.00
C ILE A 60 1.19 -0.40 10.00
N LEU A 61 0.03 -0.41 9.33
CA LEU A 61 -0.34 0.64 8.38
C LEU A 61 -0.53 1.98 9.09
N THR A 62 -1.20 2.00 10.25
CA THR A 62 -1.34 3.21 11.07
C THR A 62 0.02 3.73 11.55
N CYS A 63 0.93 2.85 12.01
CA CYS A 63 2.31 3.26 12.32
C CYS A 63 2.98 3.96 11.15
N ARG A 64 2.80 3.45 9.92
CA ARG A 64 3.41 4.00 8.72
C ARG A 64 2.84 5.36 8.33
N LEU A 65 1.54 5.57 8.48
CA LEU A 65 0.90 6.87 8.23
C LEU A 65 1.52 7.93 9.14
N VAL A 66 1.53 7.68 10.44
CA VAL A 66 2.08 8.61 11.43
C VAL A 66 3.59 8.83 11.24
N ASP A 67 4.40 7.79 10.99
CA ASP A 67 5.85 7.93 10.74
C ASP A 67 6.11 8.85 9.53
N ARG A 68 5.39 8.65 8.43
CA ARG A 68 5.56 9.42 7.19
C ARG A 68 5.16 10.88 7.34
N ALA A 69 4.15 11.17 8.16
CA ALA A 69 3.73 12.53 8.45
C ALA A 69 4.69 13.26 9.42
N LEU A 70 5.26 12.55 10.39
CA LEU A 70 6.13 13.15 11.42
C LEU A 70 7.58 13.28 10.95
N ARG A 71 8.13 12.27 10.29
CA ARG A 71 9.56 12.15 9.97
C ARG A 71 10.16 13.36 9.25
N PRO A 72 9.53 13.94 8.23
CA PRO A 72 10.09 15.09 7.50
C PRO A 72 10.22 16.36 8.33
N LEU A 73 9.60 16.42 9.51
CA LEU A 73 9.56 17.61 10.36
C LEU A 73 10.61 17.60 11.48
N PHE A 74 11.36 16.52 11.61
CA PHE A 74 12.55 16.54 12.46
C PHE A 74 13.70 17.23 11.71
N PRO A 75 14.52 18.04 12.41
CA PRO A 75 15.67 18.67 11.79
C PRO A 75 16.69 17.63 11.27
N ASP A 76 17.26 17.85 10.11
CA ASP A 76 18.20 16.92 9.45
C ASP A 76 19.42 16.62 10.32
N ASN A 77 19.86 17.59 11.14
CA ASN A 77 21.00 17.47 12.05
C ASN A 77 20.64 16.92 13.45
N PHE A 78 19.41 16.41 13.65
CA PHE A 78 18.97 15.76 14.88
C PHE A 78 19.02 14.24 14.74
N HIS A 79 20.02 13.59 15.30
CA HIS A 79 20.29 12.16 15.13
C HIS A 79 20.03 11.32 16.39
N ALA A 80 19.45 11.89 17.44
CA ALA A 80 19.07 11.12 18.63
C ALA A 80 17.85 10.23 18.34
N GLU A 81 17.87 9.01 18.89
CA GLU A 81 16.77 8.06 18.74
C GLU A 81 15.48 8.59 19.38
N VAL A 82 14.37 8.52 18.61
CA VAL A 82 13.04 8.96 19.07
C VAL A 82 12.04 7.81 18.96
N TYR A 83 11.36 7.55 20.07
CA TYR A 83 10.26 6.60 20.16
C TYR A 83 8.93 7.33 20.36
N VAL A 84 7.99 7.06 19.47
CA VAL A 84 6.60 7.51 19.56
C VAL A 84 5.72 6.27 19.76
N ASN A 85 5.08 6.16 20.92
CA ASN A 85 4.14 5.07 21.22
C ASN A 85 2.72 5.62 21.30
N ILE A 86 1.81 5.02 20.56
CA ILE A 86 0.40 5.38 20.50
C ILE A 86 -0.40 4.12 20.87
N ILE A 87 -1.24 4.20 21.88
CA ILE A 87 -1.98 3.06 22.40
C ILE A 87 -3.47 3.40 22.51
N LEU A 88 -4.31 2.58 21.90
CA LEU A 88 -5.76 2.65 22.06
C LEU A 88 -6.16 2.11 23.45
N PHE A 89 -6.73 2.97 24.30
CA PHE A 89 -7.18 2.64 25.64
C PHE A 89 -8.69 2.51 25.78
N SER A 90 -9.45 3.16 24.93
CA SER A 90 -10.92 3.06 24.87
C SER A 90 -11.38 3.18 23.44
N ALA A 91 -12.38 2.42 23.06
CA ALA A 91 -13.03 2.51 21.75
C ALA A 91 -14.54 2.30 21.91
N ASP A 92 -15.34 3.04 21.13
CA ASP A 92 -16.79 2.92 21.13
C ASP A 92 -17.35 2.16 19.92
N GLY A 93 -16.49 1.81 18.96
CA GLY A 93 -16.91 1.17 17.72
C GLY A 93 -17.61 2.11 16.73
N VAL A 94 -17.58 3.42 16.97
CA VAL A 94 -18.15 4.46 16.11
C VAL A 94 -17.07 5.29 15.46
N ASP A 95 -16.18 5.89 16.28
CA ASP A 95 -15.10 6.73 15.82
C ASP A 95 -13.83 5.92 15.53
N MET A 96 -13.21 6.16 14.37
CA MET A 96 -12.01 5.46 13.93
C MET A 96 -10.77 6.01 14.66
N PRO A 97 -9.99 5.16 15.35
CA PRO A 97 -8.88 5.63 16.17
C PRO A 97 -7.65 6.05 15.35
N ASP A 98 -7.45 5.53 14.15
CA ASP A 98 -6.30 5.84 13.30
C ASP A 98 -6.25 7.32 12.89
N ALA A 99 -7.41 7.93 12.62
CA ALA A 99 -7.52 9.36 12.33
C ALA A 99 -7.11 10.27 13.50
N LEU A 100 -7.02 9.73 14.72
CA LEU A 100 -6.58 10.45 15.92
C LEU A 100 -5.10 10.19 16.25
N ALA A 101 -4.49 9.18 15.64
CA ALA A 101 -3.15 8.71 16.00
C ALA A 101 -2.08 9.79 15.71
N GLY A 102 -2.10 10.38 14.51
CA GLY A 102 -1.18 11.45 14.13
C GLY A 102 -1.35 12.70 14.99
N LEU A 103 -2.59 13.10 15.28
CA LEU A 103 -2.88 14.22 16.18
C LEU A 103 -2.34 13.98 17.59
N ALA A 104 -2.55 12.77 18.14
CA ALA A 104 -2.08 12.41 19.48
C ALA A 104 -0.54 12.41 19.57
N ALA A 105 0.13 11.84 18.58
CA ALA A 105 1.58 11.79 18.47
C ALA A 105 2.19 13.20 18.35
N SER A 106 1.64 14.01 17.45
CA SER A 106 2.08 15.38 17.23
C SER A 106 1.87 16.27 18.46
N ALA A 107 0.71 16.17 19.13
CA ALA A 107 0.46 16.89 20.38
C ALA A 107 1.45 16.51 21.48
N ALA A 108 1.84 15.20 21.58
CA ALA A 108 2.86 14.78 22.53
C ALA A 108 4.25 15.36 22.21
N LEU A 109 4.60 15.50 20.92
CA LEU A 109 5.83 16.18 20.47
C LEU A 109 5.75 17.70 20.74
N ALA A 110 4.61 18.33 20.47
CA ALA A 110 4.41 19.76 20.67
C ALA A 110 4.64 20.18 22.13
N VAL A 111 4.17 19.38 23.10
CA VAL A 111 4.35 19.65 24.54
C VAL A 111 5.66 19.08 25.12
N SER A 112 6.56 18.54 24.29
CA SER A 112 7.87 18.05 24.68
C SER A 112 8.97 19.08 24.36
N ASP A 113 10.17 18.85 24.86
CA ASP A 113 11.37 19.61 24.52
C ASP A 113 12.10 19.06 23.28
N ILE A 114 11.57 18.01 22.65
CA ILE A 114 12.18 17.38 21.47
C ILE A 114 12.11 18.35 20.28
N PRO A 115 13.20 18.54 19.50
CA PRO A 115 13.21 19.36 18.29
C PRO A 115 12.24 18.79 17.25
N PHE A 116 11.28 19.60 16.86
CA PHE A 116 10.23 19.19 15.93
C PHE A 116 9.59 20.43 15.28
N ASN A 117 9.62 20.50 13.95
CA ASN A 117 9.14 21.63 13.14
C ASN A 117 7.63 21.56 12.83
N GLY A 118 6.87 20.78 13.61
CA GLY A 118 5.42 20.73 13.55
C GLY A 118 4.74 21.90 14.28
N PRO A 119 3.45 21.77 14.61
CA PRO A 119 2.70 20.51 14.65
C PRO A 119 2.17 20.04 13.31
N ILE A 120 1.84 18.74 13.28
CA ILE A 120 1.02 18.14 12.22
C ILE A 120 -0.32 17.66 12.78
N SER A 121 -1.25 17.35 11.90
CA SER A 121 -2.35 16.46 12.21
C SER A 121 -2.69 15.56 11.03
N GLU A 122 -3.46 14.52 11.30
CA GLU A 122 -4.04 13.64 10.32
C GLU A 122 -5.56 13.67 10.43
N VAL A 123 -6.24 13.64 9.30
CA VAL A 123 -7.69 13.44 9.23
C VAL A 123 -8.03 12.45 8.13
N ARG A 124 -9.07 11.66 8.35
CA ARG A 124 -9.69 10.84 7.33
C ARG A 124 -10.75 11.65 6.59
N VAL A 125 -10.80 11.54 5.28
CA VAL A 125 -11.84 12.16 4.44
C VAL A 125 -12.56 11.06 3.68
N ALA A 126 -13.88 10.97 3.87
CA ALA A 126 -14.75 10.18 3.03
C ALA A 126 -15.52 11.07 2.06
N ARG A 127 -15.82 10.56 0.85
CA ARG A 127 -16.80 11.19 -0.03
C ARG A 127 -18.05 10.34 -0.06
N ILE A 128 -19.17 10.92 0.35
CA ILE A 128 -20.49 10.25 0.44
C ILE A 128 -21.50 11.09 -0.33
N ASN A 129 -22.10 10.52 -1.37
CA ASN A 129 -23.03 11.24 -2.24
C ASN A 129 -22.49 12.58 -2.78
N GLY A 130 -21.18 12.61 -3.12
CA GLY A 130 -20.48 13.80 -3.63
C GLY A 130 -20.10 14.83 -2.57
N GLN A 131 -20.34 14.58 -1.28
CA GLN A 131 -19.97 15.48 -0.17
C GLN A 131 -18.79 14.91 0.62
N PHE A 132 -17.87 15.79 1.03
CA PHE A 132 -16.74 15.41 1.88
C PHE A 132 -17.14 15.40 3.36
N VAL A 133 -16.83 14.30 4.03
CA VAL A 133 -17.02 14.09 5.46
C VAL A 133 -15.66 13.89 6.12
N ILE A 134 -15.32 14.76 7.07
CA ILE A 134 -14.06 14.69 7.82
C ILE A 134 -14.24 13.75 9.02
N ASN A 135 -13.31 12.81 9.16
CA ASN A 135 -13.34 11.76 10.18
C ASN A 135 -14.70 11.05 10.23
N PRO A 136 -15.07 10.35 9.16
CA PRO A 136 -16.34 9.61 9.11
C PRO A 136 -16.38 8.54 10.20
N THR A 137 -17.58 8.12 10.59
CA THR A 137 -17.78 6.92 11.40
C THR A 137 -17.59 5.66 10.54
N PHE A 138 -17.44 4.48 11.17
CA PHE A 138 -17.40 3.20 10.44
C PHE A 138 -18.61 3.02 9.51
N GLU A 139 -19.83 3.30 10.00
CA GLU A 139 -21.07 3.19 9.21
C GLU A 139 -21.09 4.16 8.01
N GLN A 140 -20.59 5.37 8.18
CA GLN A 140 -20.49 6.35 7.11
C GLN A 140 -19.47 5.92 6.04
N LEU A 141 -18.37 5.30 6.45
CA LEU A 141 -17.33 4.85 5.54
C LEU A 141 -17.81 3.75 4.59
N GLU A 142 -18.70 2.87 5.05
CA GLU A 142 -19.30 1.83 4.19
C GLU A 142 -20.05 2.37 2.97
N GLN A 143 -20.50 3.64 3.03
CA GLN A 143 -21.25 4.31 1.95
C GLN A 143 -20.35 5.21 1.08
N ALA A 144 -19.07 5.28 1.39
CA ALA A 144 -18.15 6.20 0.73
C ALA A 144 -17.60 5.60 -0.58
N ASP A 145 -17.46 6.45 -1.60
CA ASP A 145 -16.75 6.15 -2.84
C ASP A 145 -15.28 6.64 -2.81
N MET A 146 -14.88 7.27 -1.71
CA MET A 146 -13.51 7.68 -1.41
C MET A 146 -13.25 7.55 0.08
N ASP A 147 -12.13 6.94 0.42
CA ASP A 147 -11.54 6.87 1.76
C ASP A 147 -10.09 7.32 1.70
N LEU A 148 -9.80 8.50 2.24
CA LEU A 148 -8.51 9.16 2.12
C LEU A 148 -8.00 9.60 3.50
N MET A 149 -6.79 9.18 3.86
CA MET A 149 -6.05 9.72 5.00
C MET A 149 -5.12 10.83 4.52
N VAL A 150 -5.17 11.98 5.15
CA VAL A 150 -4.32 13.14 4.83
C VAL A 150 -3.61 13.60 6.10
N GLY A 151 -2.29 13.70 6.02
CA GLY A 151 -1.44 14.31 7.04
C GLY A 151 -0.86 15.64 6.55
N ALA A 152 -0.93 16.67 7.37
CA ALA A 152 -0.46 18.00 7.01
C ALA A 152 0.03 18.80 8.22
N THR A 153 0.90 19.76 7.97
CA THR A 153 1.20 20.87 8.88
C THR A 153 0.12 21.97 8.75
N TYR A 154 0.28 23.07 9.44
CA TYR A 154 -0.57 24.24 9.22
C TYR A 154 -0.45 24.78 7.78
N GLU A 155 0.74 24.74 7.20
CA GLU A 155 1.05 25.33 5.89
C GLU A 155 0.94 24.32 4.73
N ASN A 156 1.38 23.06 4.93
CA ASN A 156 1.66 22.15 3.85
C ASN A 156 1.09 20.74 4.07
N ILE A 157 0.59 20.12 2.97
CA ILE A 157 0.29 18.68 2.95
C ILE A 157 1.61 17.91 2.94
N MET A 158 1.71 16.89 3.80
CA MET A 158 2.91 16.06 3.95
C MET A 158 2.70 14.64 3.45
N MET A 159 1.51 14.08 3.68
CA MET A 159 1.20 12.69 3.37
C MET A 159 -0.25 12.55 2.94
N VAL A 160 -0.48 11.75 1.91
CA VAL A 160 -1.83 11.34 1.47
C VAL A 160 -1.80 9.85 1.17
N GLU A 161 -2.79 9.11 1.64
CA GLU A 161 -2.96 7.70 1.30
C GLU A 161 -4.43 7.30 1.34
N GLY A 162 -4.90 6.57 0.33
CA GLY A 162 -6.29 6.11 0.33
C GLY A 162 -6.70 5.33 -0.89
N GLU A 163 -7.97 4.96 -0.87
CA GLU A 163 -8.65 4.22 -1.94
C GLU A 163 -9.92 4.93 -2.38
N MET A 164 -10.33 4.65 -3.60
CA MET A 164 -11.51 5.28 -4.17
C MET A 164 -12.10 4.49 -5.34
N ASP A 165 -13.37 4.70 -5.59
CA ASP A 165 -14.11 4.07 -6.68
C ASP A 165 -14.09 4.97 -7.93
N GLU A 166 -12.98 4.94 -8.69
CA GLU A 166 -12.81 5.67 -9.96
C GLU A 166 -13.10 7.17 -9.85
N VAL A 167 -12.56 7.79 -8.79
CA VAL A 167 -12.72 9.22 -8.53
C VAL A 167 -11.83 10.05 -9.47
N SER A 168 -12.28 11.26 -9.83
CA SER A 168 -11.51 12.16 -10.68
C SER A 168 -10.31 12.78 -9.95
N GLU A 169 -9.29 13.18 -10.71
CA GLU A 169 -8.12 13.90 -10.20
C GLU A 169 -8.52 15.22 -9.49
N GLN A 170 -9.58 15.89 -9.99
CA GLN A 170 -10.11 17.11 -9.38
C GLN A 170 -10.78 16.84 -8.02
N ASP A 171 -11.60 15.81 -7.91
CA ASP A 171 -12.26 15.45 -6.65
C ASP A 171 -11.24 15.03 -5.59
N LEU A 172 -10.17 14.33 -5.99
CA LEU A 172 -9.07 13.99 -5.07
C LEU A 172 -8.39 15.26 -4.54
N LEU A 173 -8.10 16.23 -5.41
CA LEU A 173 -7.50 17.50 -5.01
C LEU A 173 -8.42 18.30 -4.06
N GLU A 174 -9.73 18.33 -4.32
CA GLU A 174 -10.69 19.02 -3.44
C GLU A 174 -10.82 18.31 -2.08
N ALA A 175 -10.75 16.97 -2.04
CA ALA A 175 -10.71 16.21 -0.79
C ALA A 175 -9.47 16.57 0.05
N MET A 176 -8.29 16.66 -0.60
CA MET A 176 -7.05 17.08 0.06
C MET A 176 -7.15 18.49 0.64
N LYS A 177 -7.78 19.45 -0.08
CA LYS A 177 -8.04 20.81 0.41
C LYS A 177 -8.98 20.80 1.62
N ALA A 178 -10.08 20.05 1.55
CA ALA A 178 -11.04 19.94 2.66
C ALA A 178 -10.37 19.35 3.92
N ALA A 179 -9.52 18.34 3.75
CA ALA A 179 -8.72 17.77 4.83
C ALA A 179 -7.79 18.81 5.46
N HIS A 180 -7.06 19.55 4.63
CA HIS A 180 -6.08 20.53 5.10
C HIS A 180 -6.74 21.64 5.92
N GLU A 181 -7.91 22.15 5.51
CA GLU A 181 -8.65 23.15 6.31
C GLU A 181 -9.04 22.62 7.71
N ALA A 182 -9.42 21.35 7.82
CA ALA A 182 -9.69 20.71 9.10
C ALA A 182 -8.41 20.53 9.94
N ILE A 183 -7.31 20.14 9.31
CA ILE A 183 -6.00 19.96 9.95
C ILE A 183 -5.47 21.29 10.50
N LYS A 184 -5.63 22.41 9.80
CA LYS A 184 -5.21 23.73 10.29
C LYS A 184 -5.81 24.08 11.65
N ILE A 185 -7.08 23.74 11.86
CA ILE A 185 -7.76 23.96 13.15
C ILE A 185 -7.08 23.14 14.26
N GLN A 186 -6.76 21.88 13.96
CA GLN A 186 -6.11 20.98 14.91
C GLN A 186 -4.65 21.37 15.19
N CYS A 187 -3.91 21.83 14.18
CA CYS A 187 -2.56 22.35 14.36
C CYS A 187 -2.56 23.61 15.24
N LYS A 188 -3.49 24.52 15.00
CA LYS A 188 -3.63 25.73 15.82
C LYS A 188 -3.90 25.39 17.30
N ALA A 189 -4.79 24.45 17.57
CA ALA A 189 -5.07 24.02 18.92
C ALA A 189 -3.83 23.39 19.61
N GLN A 190 -2.97 22.70 18.87
CA GLN A 190 -1.72 22.16 19.39
C GLN A 190 -0.69 23.26 19.71
N MET A 191 -0.61 24.30 18.88
CA MET A 191 0.25 25.46 19.16
C MET A 191 -0.20 26.20 20.42
N GLU A 192 -1.51 26.46 20.56
CA GLU A 192 -2.10 27.05 21.76
C GLU A 192 -1.81 26.19 23.02
N LEU A 193 -1.93 24.86 22.91
CA LEU A 193 -1.60 23.93 23.98
C LEU A 193 -0.11 24.02 24.37
N ALA A 194 0.80 24.07 23.42
CA ALA A 194 2.23 24.18 23.68
C ALA A 194 2.61 25.49 24.38
N GLU A 195 1.94 26.59 24.03
CA GLU A 195 2.07 27.89 24.71
C GLU A 195 1.55 27.82 26.15
N GLU A 196 0.37 27.25 26.37
CA GLU A 196 -0.26 27.15 27.69
C GLU A 196 0.59 26.32 28.66
N VAL A 197 1.19 25.23 28.21
CA VAL A 197 2.08 24.39 29.04
C VAL A 197 3.52 24.90 29.09
N GLY A 198 3.87 25.96 28.36
CA GLY A 198 5.20 26.56 28.37
C GLY A 198 6.27 25.73 27.66
N SER A 199 5.88 24.90 26.68
CA SER A 199 6.78 23.97 25.95
C SER A 199 7.18 24.49 24.57
N THR A 200 7.21 25.79 24.35
CA THR A 200 7.59 26.41 23.07
C THR A 200 9.10 26.36 22.80
N VAL A 201 9.91 26.24 23.87
CA VAL A 201 11.36 26.14 23.75
C VAL A 201 11.76 24.69 23.63
N LYS A 202 12.42 24.34 22.52
CA LYS A 202 12.96 23.01 22.29
C LYS A 202 14.40 22.92 22.78
N ARG A 203 14.87 21.69 23.11
CA ARG A 203 16.24 21.46 23.57
C ARG A 203 17.25 21.87 22.50
N GLU A 204 18.35 22.43 22.94
CA GLU A 204 19.52 22.62 22.06
C GLU A 204 20.21 21.28 21.85
N TYR A 205 20.73 21.08 20.65
CA TYR A 205 21.45 19.88 20.26
C TYR A 205 22.51 20.22 19.20
N CYS A 206 23.53 19.37 19.13
CA CYS A 206 24.53 19.43 18.09
C CYS A 206 25.02 17.99 17.83
N HIS A 207 24.41 17.32 16.86
CA HIS A 207 24.72 15.92 16.54
C HIS A 207 25.57 15.77 15.28
N GLU A 208 25.93 16.88 14.65
CA GLU A 208 26.80 16.89 13.49
C GLU A 208 28.13 17.61 13.78
N VAL A 209 29.18 16.99 13.31
CA VAL A 209 30.48 17.68 13.14
C VAL A 209 30.51 18.17 11.69
N ASN A 210 30.76 19.46 11.50
CA ASN A 210 30.89 20.07 10.18
C ASN A 210 32.29 20.62 9.97
N ASP A 211 32.82 20.38 8.77
CA ASP A 211 34.07 20.95 8.28
C ASP A 211 33.77 21.66 6.96
N GLU A 212 33.58 22.97 7.02
CA GLU A 212 33.21 23.79 5.86
C GLU A 212 34.34 23.90 4.83
N GLU A 213 35.60 23.79 5.25
CA GLU A 213 36.76 23.79 4.32
C GLU A 213 36.76 22.48 3.52
N LEU A 214 36.56 21.35 4.21
CA LEU A 214 36.45 20.04 3.57
C LEU A 214 35.22 19.97 2.67
N ARG A 215 34.07 20.47 3.12
CA ARG A 215 32.82 20.53 2.31
C ARG A 215 33.04 21.25 1.00
N LYS A 216 33.69 22.44 1.08
CA LYS A 216 34.01 23.20 -0.12
C LYS A 216 35.01 22.47 -1.01
N ALA A 217 36.04 21.85 -0.44
CA ALA A 217 37.03 21.08 -1.20
C ALA A 217 36.41 19.90 -1.95
N VAL A 218 35.48 19.16 -1.30
CA VAL A 218 34.72 18.08 -1.95
C VAL A 218 33.87 18.62 -3.10
N HIS A 219 33.13 19.71 -2.86
CA HIS A 219 32.28 20.33 -3.88
C HIS A 219 33.12 20.79 -5.08
N ASP A 220 34.14 21.59 -4.87
CA ASP A 220 35.00 22.17 -5.93
C ASP A 220 35.72 21.09 -6.76
N ALA A 221 36.08 19.95 -6.16
CA ALA A 221 36.76 18.85 -6.85
C ALA A 221 35.79 17.88 -7.58
N CYS A 222 34.56 17.69 -7.07
CA CYS A 222 33.68 16.61 -7.51
C CYS A 222 32.50 17.08 -8.33
N TYR A 223 31.99 18.33 -8.15
CA TYR A 223 30.72 18.76 -8.72
C TYR A 223 30.65 18.67 -10.24
N ASP A 224 31.64 19.22 -10.96
CA ASP A 224 31.63 19.20 -12.43
C ASP A 224 31.64 17.77 -12.98
N LYS A 225 32.38 16.86 -12.33
CA LYS A 225 32.44 15.45 -12.71
C LYS A 225 31.11 14.75 -12.44
N ALA A 226 30.51 14.98 -11.28
CA ALA A 226 29.20 14.44 -10.90
C ALA A 226 28.10 14.97 -11.84
N TYR A 227 28.12 16.26 -12.16
CA TYR A 227 27.19 16.86 -13.11
C TYR A 227 27.31 16.24 -14.51
N ALA A 228 28.53 15.99 -14.99
CA ALA A 228 28.77 15.34 -16.28
C ALA A 228 28.18 13.92 -16.33
N ILE A 229 28.25 13.15 -15.22
CA ILE A 229 27.63 11.84 -15.12
C ILE A 229 26.10 11.98 -15.10
N ALA A 230 25.55 12.87 -14.28
CA ALA A 230 24.11 13.12 -14.21
C ALA A 230 23.52 13.53 -15.58
N ALA A 231 24.22 14.39 -16.33
CA ALA A 231 23.83 14.84 -17.64
C ALA A 231 24.12 13.84 -18.78
N SER A 232 24.90 12.77 -18.53
CA SER A 232 25.27 11.79 -19.56
C SER A 232 24.07 11.02 -20.11
N GLY A 233 23.05 10.78 -19.29
CA GLY A 233 21.85 10.02 -19.67
C GLY A 233 22.12 8.52 -19.79
N ASN A 234 23.05 7.97 -19.03
CA ASN A 234 23.34 6.54 -19.04
C ASN A 234 22.16 5.76 -18.42
N LYS A 235 21.59 4.84 -19.17
CA LYS A 235 20.43 4.03 -18.74
C LYS A 235 20.78 2.94 -17.74
N ASN A 236 22.03 2.47 -17.74
CA ASN A 236 22.48 1.40 -16.86
C ASN A 236 22.72 1.92 -15.43
N LYS A 237 21.93 1.46 -14.47
CA LYS A 237 22.05 1.87 -13.05
C LYS A 237 23.43 1.56 -12.46
N HIS A 238 23.93 0.34 -12.69
CA HIS A 238 25.21 -0.08 -12.11
C HIS A 238 26.38 0.74 -12.64
N GLU A 239 26.44 0.98 -13.96
CA GLU A 239 27.46 1.82 -14.56
C GLU A 239 27.43 3.27 -14.03
N ARG A 240 26.21 3.82 -13.77
CA ARG A 240 26.09 5.15 -13.16
C ARG A 240 26.61 5.15 -11.73
N MET A 241 26.22 4.16 -10.92
CA MET A 241 26.68 4.02 -9.53
C MET A 241 28.21 3.88 -9.47
N ASP A 242 28.78 3.00 -10.29
CA ASP A 242 30.22 2.79 -10.37
C ASP A 242 30.95 4.09 -10.77
N ALA A 243 30.37 4.89 -11.68
CA ALA A 243 30.94 6.16 -12.11
C ALA A 243 30.89 7.22 -11.00
N PHE A 244 29.80 7.32 -10.23
CA PHE A 244 29.71 8.20 -9.07
C PHE A 244 30.67 7.77 -7.95
N ASP A 245 30.73 6.48 -7.65
CA ASP A 245 31.65 5.92 -6.66
C ASP A 245 33.12 6.18 -7.03
N ALA A 246 33.45 6.07 -8.32
CA ALA A 246 34.82 6.35 -8.79
C ALA A 246 35.28 7.79 -8.50
N ILE A 247 34.38 8.78 -8.62
CA ILE A 247 34.72 10.19 -8.27
C ILE A 247 34.99 10.32 -6.78
N ARG A 248 34.17 9.71 -5.94
CA ARG A 248 34.33 9.72 -4.49
C ARG A 248 35.66 9.09 -4.07
N GLU A 249 35.96 7.92 -4.63
CA GLU A 249 37.19 7.21 -4.32
C GLU A 249 38.44 7.96 -4.86
N GLU A 250 38.38 8.60 -6.02
CA GLU A 250 39.43 9.47 -6.54
C GLU A 250 39.70 10.64 -5.59
N PHE A 251 38.68 11.23 -4.99
CA PHE A 251 38.85 12.29 -4.00
C PHE A 251 39.46 11.76 -2.71
N LYS A 252 39.00 10.62 -2.18
CA LYS A 252 39.52 9.97 -0.98
C LYS A 252 41.01 9.59 -1.14
N ALA A 253 41.42 9.17 -2.33
CA ALA A 253 42.82 8.78 -2.60
C ALA A 253 43.86 9.91 -2.42
N GLN A 254 43.41 11.16 -2.21
CA GLN A 254 44.28 12.30 -1.92
C GLN A 254 44.70 12.38 -0.46
N PHE A 255 44.08 11.60 0.43
CA PHE A 255 44.31 11.60 1.87
C PHE A 255 45.09 10.35 2.30
N SER A 256 45.87 10.49 3.39
CA SER A 256 46.50 9.35 4.04
C SER A 256 45.48 8.45 4.76
N GLU A 257 45.88 7.20 5.09
CA GLU A 257 45.02 6.28 5.85
C GLU A 257 44.60 6.88 7.21
N GLU A 258 45.48 7.58 7.90
CA GLU A 258 45.22 8.22 9.18
C GLU A 258 44.18 9.36 9.04
N GLU A 259 44.28 10.18 7.99
CA GLU A 259 43.34 11.26 7.72
C GLU A 259 41.97 10.71 7.30
N LEU A 260 41.92 9.56 6.61
CA LEU A 260 40.66 8.92 6.22
C LEU A 260 39.93 8.32 7.41
N GLU A 261 40.63 7.82 8.45
CA GLU A 261 39.95 7.37 9.68
C GLU A 261 39.07 8.46 10.31
N GLU A 262 39.49 9.74 10.20
CA GLU A 262 38.78 10.87 10.76
C GLU A 262 37.78 11.51 9.78
N LYS A 263 38.12 11.56 8.48
CA LYS A 263 37.37 12.38 7.49
C LYS A 263 36.47 11.58 6.55
N ALA A 264 36.64 10.26 6.43
CA ALA A 264 35.90 9.47 5.43
C ALA A 264 34.39 9.65 5.51
N ALA A 265 33.80 9.61 6.72
CA ALA A 265 32.37 9.79 6.92
C ALA A 265 31.87 11.18 6.49
N LEU A 266 32.70 12.23 6.76
CA LEU A 266 32.37 13.60 6.32
C LEU A 266 32.47 13.74 4.80
N ILE A 267 33.51 13.12 4.20
CA ILE A 267 33.65 13.11 2.73
C ILE A 267 32.47 12.42 2.09
N ASP A 268 32.04 11.27 2.59
CA ASP A 268 30.87 10.53 2.07
C ASP A 268 29.60 11.36 2.14
N ARG A 269 29.37 12.04 3.27
CA ARG A 269 28.21 12.93 3.45
C ARG A 269 28.23 14.12 2.49
N TYR A 270 29.35 14.83 2.42
CA TYR A 270 29.47 16.00 1.53
C TYR A 270 29.45 15.61 0.05
N TYR A 271 30.00 14.44 -0.29
CA TYR A 271 29.88 13.90 -1.66
C TYR A 271 28.44 13.56 -2.03
N HIS A 272 27.67 12.98 -1.10
CA HIS A 272 26.25 12.72 -1.31
C HIS A 272 25.47 14.02 -1.58
N ASP A 273 25.78 15.11 -0.86
CA ASP A 273 25.19 16.43 -1.14
C ASP A 273 25.53 16.93 -2.55
N VAL A 274 26.77 16.72 -3.00
CA VAL A 274 27.23 17.06 -4.36
C VAL A 274 26.50 16.24 -5.43
N GLU A 275 26.35 14.95 -5.22
CA GLU A 275 25.60 14.05 -6.12
C GLU A 275 24.13 14.48 -6.22
N LYS A 276 23.49 14.75 -5.07
CA LYS A 276 22.13 15.26 -4.99
C LYS A 276 21.98 16.58 -5.76
N GLU A 277 22.87 17.53 -5.55
CA GLU A 277 22.85 18.81 -6.24
C GLU A 277 23.04 18.65 -7.75
N ALA A 278 24.02 17.85 -8.19
CA ALA A 278 24.32 17.60 -9.59
C ALA A 278 23.12 16.98 -10.33
N MET A 279 22.48 15.97 -9.73
CA MET A 279 21.28 15.34 -10.29
C MET A 279 20.12 16.34 -10.40
N ARG A 280 19.85 17.10 -9.33
CA ARG A 280 18.74 18.07 -9.29
C ARG A 280 18.94 19.18 -10.30
N ARG A 281 20.17 19.69 -10.44
CA ARG A 281 20.53 20.71 -11.43
C ARG A 281 20.39 20.24 -12.86
N SER A 282 20.87 19.02 -13.18
CA SER A 282 20.69 18.44 -14.51
C SER A 282 19.21 18.38 -14.94
N ILE A 283 18.32 18.03 -13.98
CA ILE A 283 16.89 17.96 -14.27
C ILE A 283 16.25 19.35 -14.41
N LEU A 284 16.57 20.30 -13.51
CA LEU A 284 15.98 21.63 -13.52
C LEU A 284 16.48 22.51 -14.67
N ASP A 285 17.77 22.43 -14.99
CA ASP A 285 18.41 23.31 -15.97
C ASP A 285 18.28 22.77 -17.41
N GLU A 286 18.40 21.46 -17.60
CA GLU A 286 18.38 20.84 -18.93
C GLU A 286 17.09 20.07 -19.24
N GLY A 287 16.24 19.81 -18.25
CA GLY A 287 15.04 18.96 -18.42
C GLY A 287 15.38 17.51 -18.73
N LYS A 288 16.60 17.06 -18.44
CA LYS A 288 17.14 15.74 -18.74
C LYS A 288 17.37 14.95 -17.46
N ARG A 289 16.86 13.74 -17.43
CA ARG A 289 16.95 12.83 -16.28
C ARG A 289 18.23 11.98 -16.33
N LEU A 290 18.57 11.34 -15.23
CA LEU A 290 19.76 10.50 -15.09
C LEU A 290 19.90 9.43 -16.19
N ASP A 291 18.80 8.86 -16.65
CA ASP A 291 18.76 7.85 -17.72
C ASP A 291 18.53 8.43 -19.12
N GLY A 292 18.58 9.76 -19.24
CA GLY A 292 18.43 10.48 -20.51
C GLY A 292 16.99 10.73 -20.94
N ARG A 293 15.98 10.25 -20.19
CA ARG A 293 14.57 10.53 -20.47
C ARG A 293 14.22 11.99 -20.20
N LYS A 294 13.15 12.47 -20.86
CA LYS A 294 12.46 13.70 -20.47
C LYS A 294 11.60 13.47 -19.23
N THR A 295 11.14 14.54 -18.63
CA THR A 295 10.35 14.51 -17.39
C THR A 295 9.03 13.74 -17.49
N THR A 296 8.43 13.64 -18.69
CA THR A 296 7.15 12.96 -18.95
C THR A 296 7.31 11.55 -19.54
N GLU A 297 8.52 11.14 -19.88
CA GLU A 297 8.75 9.85 -20.54
C GLU A 297 8.75 8.68 -19.55
N ILE A 298 8.18 7.56 -20.00
CA ILE A 298 8.07 6.30 -19.26
C ILE A 298 9.11 5.32 -19.82
N ARG A 299 9.71 4.51 -18.94
CA ARG A 299 10.63 3.44 -19.34
C ARG A 299 9.94 2.42 -20.23
N PRO A 300 10.68 1.70 -21.10
CA PRO A 300 10.12 0.62 -21.90
C PRO A 300 9.40 -0.42 -21.04
N ILE A 301 8.23 -0.85 -21.53
CA ILE A 301 7.41 -1.86 -20.85
C ILE A 301 7.45 -3.15 -21.66
N TRP A 302 7.62 -4.25 -20.93
CA TRP A 302 7.42 -5.60 -21.44
C TRP A 302 6.58 -6.38 -20.44
N CYS A 303 5.61 -7.15 -20.93
CA CYS A 303 4.78 -8.00 -20.10
C CYS A 303 4.39 -9.28 -20.85
N GLU A 304 4.15 -10.34 -20.07
CA GLU A 304 3.70 -11.64 -20.57
C GLU A 304 2.76 -12.29 -19.55
N THR A 305 1.70 -12.92 -20.03
CA THR A 305 0.74 -13.68 -19.23
C THR A 305 0.94 -15.19 -19.41
N SER A 306 0.39 -16.00 -18.50
CA SER A 306 0.64 -17.44 -18.43
C SER A 306 2.13 -17.79 -18.33
N TYR A 307 2.90 -16.91 -17.70
CA TYR A 307 4.36 -17.02 -17.60
C TYR A 307 4.79 -18.27 -16.83
N LEU A 308 4.05 -18.64 -15.78
CA LEU A 308 4.26 -19.84 -15.00
C LEU A 308 3.18 -20.90 -15.31
N PRO A 309 3.56 -22.19 -15.47
CA PRO A 309 2.59 -23.24 -15.82
C PRO A 309 1.70 -23.68 -14.66
N GLY A 310 2.16 -23.58 -13.41
CA GLY A 310 1.49 -24.14 -12.23
C GLY A 310 0.39 -23.26 -11.61
N PRO A 311 0.54 -21.93 -11.49
CA PRO A 311 -0.49 -21.06 -10.92
C PRO A 311 -1.76 -20.98 -11.77
N HIS A 312 -2.89 -20.66 -11.13
CA HIS A 312 -4.17 -20.47 -11.80
C HIS A 312 -4.14 -19.32 -12.82
N GLY A 313 -3.42 -18.26 -12.49
CA GLY A 313 -3.01 -17.20 -13.39
C GLY A 313 -1.62 -16.70 -13.03
N SER A 314 -0.88 -16.20 -14.00
CA SER A 314 0.44 -15.60 -13.77
C SER A 314 0.77 -14.57 -14.83
N ALA A 315 1.46 -13.52 -14.42
CA ALA A 315 1.98 -12.50 -15.31
C ALA A 315 3.31 -11.95 -14.80
N ILE A 316 4.19 -11.64 -15.74
CA ILE A 316 5.38 -10.85 -15.49
C ILE A 316 5.18 -9.48 -16.12
N PHE A 317 5.56 -8.44 -15.39
CA PHE A 317 5.52 -7.06 -15.86
C PHE A 317 6.87 -6.42 -15.58
N THR A 318 7.46 -5.87 -16.62
CA THR A 318 8.77 -5.20 -16.56
C THR A 318 8.62 -3.77 -17.05
N ARG A 319 9.19 -2.82 -16.32
CA ARG A 319 9.28 -1.41 -16.68
C ARG A 319 10.73 -0.96 -16.45
N GLY A 320 11.52 -0.92 -17.52
CA GLY A 320 12.96 -0.76 -17.43
C GLY A 320 13.59 -1.81 -16.51
N GLU A 321 14.29 -1.38 -15.48
CA GLU A 321 14.95 -2.21 -14.46
C GLU A 321 14.05 -2.46 -13.23
N THR A 322 12.73 -2.52 -13.40
CA THR A 322 11.79 -2.90 -12.35
C THR A 322 10.88 -4.00 -12.85
N GLN A 323 10.92 -5.17 -12.20
CA GLN A 323 10.21 -6.36 -12.63
C GLN A 323 9.41 -6.99 -11.49
N SER A 324 8.13 -7.27 -11.76
CA SER A 324 7.22 -7.98 -10.85
C SER A 324 6.68 -9.23 -11.52
N LEU A 325 6.79 -10.36 -10.84
CA LEU A 325 6.14 -11.63 -11.19
C LEU A 325 4.95 -11.82 -10.25
N SER A 326 3.74 -11.75 -10.78
CA SER A 326 2.52 -11.96 -10.01
C SER A 326 1.84 -13.27 -10.36
N THR A 327 1.35 -13.95 -9.33
CA THR A 327 0.60 -15.21 -9.44
C THR A 327 -0.76 -15.07 -8.79
N VAL A 328 -1.74 -15.80 -9.33
CA VAL A 328 -3.11 -15.85 -8.79
C VAL A 328 -3.47 -17.27 -8.42
N THR A 329 -4.04 -17.45 -7.24
CA THR A 329 -4.66 -18.67 -6.76
C THR A 329 -6.13 -18.40 -6.47
N LEU A 330 -7.01 -19.23 -7.00
CA LEU A 330 -8.45 -19.20 -6.74
C LEU A 330 -8.79 -20.30 -5.73
N GLY A 331 -9.38 -19.91 -4.62
CA GLY A 331 -9.73 -20.78 -3.51
C GLY A 331 -11.22 -20.87 -3.26
N THR A 332 -11.58 -21.62 -2.23
CA THR A 332 -12.95 -21.84 -1.76
C THR A 332 -13.26 -20.92 -0.57
N LYS A 333 -14.49 -20.91 -0.08
CA LYS A 333 -14.86 -20.21 1.16
C LYS A 333 -14.04 -20.65 2.39
N LEU A 334 -13.43 -21.84 2.37
CA LEU A 334 -12.57 -22.33 3.45
C LEU A 334 -11.21 -21.58 3.50
N ASP A 335 -10.84 -20.94 2.40
CA ASP A 335 -9.58 -20.20 2.25
C ASP A 335 -9.74 -18.70 2.59
N GLU A 336 -10.92 -18.26 3.04
CA GLU A 336 -11.17 -16.89 3.48
C GLU A 336 -10.26 -16.52 4.65
N LYS A 337 -9.58 -15.36 4.57
CA LYS A 337 -8.80 -14.83 5.69
C LYS A 337 -9.75 -14.37 6.79
N ILE A 338 -9.58 -14.89 7.98
CA ILE A 338 -10.33 -14.44 9.16
C ILE A 338 -9.67 -13.15 9.67
N ILE A 339 -10.47 -12.09 9.81
CA ILE A 339 -10.10 -10.84 10.47
C ILE A 339 -10.64 -10.91 11.90
N ASP A 340 -9.73 -10.81 12.88
CA ASP A 340 -10.05 -10.77 14.32
C ASP A 340 -9.23 -9.66 14.98
N ASP A 341 -9.43 -8.43 14.49
CA ASP A 341 -8.83 -7.23 15.04
C ASP A 341 -9.73 -6.62 16.14
N VAL A 342 -9.27 -5.59 16.82
CA VAL A 342 -9.98 -5.04 17.98
C VAL A 342 -11.36 -4.49 17.61
N LEU A 343 -11.45 -3.76 16.51
CA LEU A 343 -12.67 -3.12 16.04
C LEU A 343 -13.26 -3.76 14.80
N GLU A 344 -12.49 -4.55 14.07
CA GLU A 344 -12.91 -5.19 12.83
C GLU A 344 -12.99 -6.71 13.01
N HIS A 345 -14.13 -7.26 12.58
CA HIS A 345 -14.38 -8.68 12.52
C HIS A 345 -14.98 -9.05 11.19
N GLY A 346 -14.47 -10.09 10.61
CA GLY A 346 -15.03 -10.53 9.35
C GLY A 346 -14.18 -11.56 8.64
N LYS A 347 -14.39 -11.62 7.35
CA LYS A 347 -13.68 -12.47 6.43
C LYS A 347 -13.33 -11.70 5.18
N GLU A 348 -12.12 -11.87 4.74
CA GLU A 348 -11.60 -11.25 3.53
C GLU A 348 -11.45 -12.30 2.44
N ARG A 349 -11.94 -11.97 1.22
CA ARG A 349 -11.97 -12.87 0.06
C ARG A 349 -10.98 -12.49 -1.03
N PHE A 350 -10.45 -11.27 -0.99
CA PHE A 350 -9.40 -10.80 -1.89
C PHE A 350 -8.14 -10.51 -1.10
N LEU A 351 -7.09 -11.27 -1.36
CA LEU A 351 -5.81 -11.20 -0.65
C LEU A 351 -4.71 -10.80 -1.64
N LEU A 352 -3.86 -9.86 -1.24
CA LEU A 352 -2.66 -9.51 -2.01
C LEU A 352 -1.43 -9.50 -1.12
N HIS A 353 -0.44 -10.31 -1.45
CA HIS A 353 0.83 -10.39 -0.77
C HIS A 353 1.95 -9.90 -1.67
N TYR A 354 2.75 -8.99 -1.14
CA TYR A 354 3.89 -8.40 -1.81
C TYR A 354 5.18 -8.86 -1.14
N ASN A 355 6.11 -9.38 -1.91
CA ASN A 355 7.40 -9.86 -1.46
C ASN A 355 8.52 -9.05 -2.12
N PHE A 356 9.44 -8.54 -1.30
CA PHE A 356 10.59 -7.77 -1.74
C PHE A 356 11.89 -8.44 -1.27
N PRO A 357 12.34 -9.49 -1.96
CA PRO A 357 13.55 -10.20 -1.55
C PRO A 357 14.80 -9.35 -1.76
N PRO A 358 15.84 -9.51 -0.94
CA PRO A 358 17.08 -8.71 -1.02
C PRO A 358 17.77 -8.76 -2.38
N PHE A 359 17.69 -9.86 -3.09
CA PHE A 359 18.29 -9.97 -4.43
C PHE A 359 17.68 -9.01 -5.45
N SER A 360 16.44 -8.52 -5.24
CA SER A 360 15.79 -7.57 -6.16
C SER A 360 16.49 -6.22 -6.24
N THR A 361 17.32 -5.90 -5.26
CA THR A 361 18.21 -4.71 -5.22
C THR A 361 19.69 -5.08 -5.27
N GLY A 362 20.02 -6.36 -5.50
CA GLY A 362 21.41 -6.84 -5.54
C GLY A 362 22.04 -7.07 -4.15
N GLU A 363 21.24 -7.03 -3.07
CA GLU A 363 21.77 -7.21 -1.72
C GLU A 363 22.02 -8.68 -1.38
N ALA A 364 23.25 -9.00 -0.95
CA ALA A 364 23.64 -10.34 -0.52
C ALA A 364 23.32 -10.57 0.97
N LYS A 365 22.03 -10.69 1.30
CA LYS A 365 21.58 -10.98 2.67
C LYS A 365 20.45 -12.00 2.70
N ALA A 366 20.29 -12.67 3.85
CA ALA A 366 19.18 -13.61 4.04
C ALA A 366 17.84 -12.86 4.07
N GLN A 367 16.83 -13.43 3.39
CA GLN A 367 15.47 -12.97 3.51
C GLN A 367 14.94 -13.27 4.92
N ARG A 368 14.49 -12.24 5.64
CA ARG A 368 13.81 -12.36 6.92
C ARG A 368 12.30 -12.29 6.69
N GLY A 369 11.50 -12.42 7.73
CA GLY A 369 10.04 -12.30 7.62
C GLY A 369 9.58 -10.98 6.99
N VAL A 370 8.28 -10.87 6.68
CA VAL A 370 7.66 -9.71 6.04
C VAL A 370 7.86 -8.45 6.89
N GLY A 371 8.41 -7.41 6.29
CA GLY A 371 8.68 -6.13 6.92
C GLY A 371 7.50 -5.13 6.79
N ARG A 372 7.54 -4.06 7.57
CA ARG A 372 6.51 -2.99 7.53
C ARG A 372 6.37 -2.36 6.14
N ARG A 373 7.47 -2.25 5.38
CA ARG A 373 7.46 -1.70 4.01
C ARG A 373 6.69 -2.62 3.06
N GLU A 374 6.91 -3.92 3.17
CA GLU A 374 6.24 -4.91 2.32
C GLU A 374 4.72 -4.93 2.57
N ILE A 375 4.29 -4.83 3.84
CA ILE A 375 2.88 -4.70 4.19
C ILE A 375 2.28 -3.43 3.56
N GLY A 376 2.94 -2.28 3.69
CA GLY A 376 2.44 -1.04 3.10
C GLY A 376 2.34 -1.05 1.58
N HIS A 377 3.35 -1.59 0.89
CA HIS A 377 3.34 -1.72 -0.58
C HIS A 377 2.29 -2.71 -1.05
N GLY A 378 2.15 -3.84 -0.36
CA GLY A 378 1.10 -4.84 -0.63
C GLY A 378 -0.29 -4.25 -0.45
N HIS A 379 -0.51 -3.49 0.63
CA HIS A 379 -1.80 -2.88 0.91
C HIS A 379 -2.19 -1.80 -0.11
N LEU A 380 -1.23 -1.00 -0.60
CA LEU A 380 -1.49 -0.06 -1.70
C LEU A 380 -1.97 -0.79 -2.97
N ALA A 381 -1.31 -1.88 -3.34
CA ALA A 381 -1.73 -2.69 -4.49
C ALA A 381 -3.07 -3.40 -4.24
N TRP A 382 -3.33 -3.86 -3.01
CA TRP A 382 -4.60 -4.44 -2.61
C TRP A 382 -5.75 -3.41 -2.75
N ARG A 383 -5.59 -2.18 -2.23
CA ARG A 383 -6.55 -1.08 -2.39
C ARG A 383 -6.82 -0.77 -3.87
N ALA A 384 -5.76 -0.76 -4.70
CA ALA A 384 -5.88 -0.47 -6.12
C ALA A 384 -6.74 -1.48 -6.87
N LEU A 385 -6.73 -2.76 -6.46
CA LEU A 385 -7.32 -3.87 -7.22
C LEU A 385 -8.62 -4.42 -6.61
N LYS A 386 -8.83 -4.32 -5.29
CA LYS A 386 -9.98 -4.97 -4.61
C LYS A 386 -11.34 -4.53 -5.17
N GLY A 387 -11.48 -3.24 -5.49
CA GLY A 387 -12.71 -2.66 -6.05
C GLY A 387 -13.05 -3.19 -7.45
N GLN A 388 -12.07 -3.79 -8.15
CA GLN A 388 -12.28 -4.36 -9.47
C GLN A 388 -12.75 -5.82 -9.44
N ILE A 389 -12.67 -6.50 -8.30
CA ILE A 389 -13.23 -7.84 -8.14
C ILE A 389 -14.75 -7.71 -8.01
N PRO A 390 -15.56 -8.42 -8.81
CA PRO A 390 -17.02 -8.38 -8.67
C PRO A 390 -17.46 -8.84 -7.28
N ALA A 391 -18.42 -8.15 -6.66
CA ALA A 391 -18.90 -8.46 -5.30
C ALA A 391 -19.41 -9.91 -5.16
N ASN A 392 -20.01 -10.46 -6.22
CA ASN A 392 -20.53 -11.82 -6.27
C ASN A 392 -19.56 -12.84 -6.86
N TYR A 393 -18.24 -12.49 -6.97
CA TYR A 393 -17.26 -13.43 -7.50
C TYR A 393 -17.14 -14.65 -6.57
N PRO A 394 -17.28 -15.87 -7.11
CA PRO A 394 -17.53 -17.05 -6.25
C PRO A 394 -16.27 -17.57 -5.53
N TYR A 395 -15.08 -17.22 -5.99
CA TYR A 395 -13.83 -17.69 -5.41
C TYR A 395 -13.25 -16.71 -4.42
N VAL A 396 -12.45 -17.23 -3.47
CA VAL A 396 -11.44 -16.47 -2.76
C VAL A 396 -10.26 -16.28 -3.70
N VAL A 397 -9.79 -15.05 -3.84
CA VAL A 397 -8.71 -14.69 -4.77
C VAL A 397 -7.47 -14.30 -3.98
N ARG A 398 -6.37 -15.00 -4.20
CA ARG A 398 -5.07 -14.64 -3.64
C ARG A 398 -4.09 -14.26 -4.75
N VAL A 399 -3.61 -13.03 -4.72
CA VAL A 399 -2.52 -12.54 -5.55
C VAL A 399 -1.22 -12.56 -4.75
N VAL A 400 -0.16 -13.09 -5.31
CA VAL A 400 1.20 -12.99 -4.74
C VAL A 400 2.10 -12.34 -5.77
N SER A 401 2.74 -11.24 -5.38
CA SER A 401 3.67 -10.48 -6.22
C SER A 401 5.08 -10.60 -5.66
N ASP A 402 5.96 -11.21 -6.41
CA ASP A 402 7.38 -11.33 -6.12
C ASP A 402 8.16 -10.32 -6.98
N ILE A 403 8.91 -9.43 -6.34
CA ILE A 403 9.74 -8.45 -7.04
C ILE A 403 11.07 -9.10 -7.40
N LEU A 404 11.35 -9.20 -8.69
CA LEU A 404 12.56 -9.83 -9.20
C LEU A 404 13.70 -8.83 -9.38
N GLU A 405 13.36 -7.58 -9.71
CA GLU A 405 14.30 -6.47 -9.86
C GLU A 405 13.61 -5.16 -9.52
N SER A 406 14.33 -4.20 -8.90
CA SER A 406 13.77 -2.92 -8.49
C SER A 406 14.71 -1.74 -8.71
N ASN A 407 14.27 -0.82 -9.57
CA ASN A 407 14.82 0.52 -9.73
C ASN A 407 13.68 1.55 -9.84
N GLY A 408 13.02 1.81 -8.70
CA GLY A 408 11.88 2.73 -8.58
C GLY A 408 10.51 2.06 -8.76
N SER A 409 9.65 2.30 -7.79
CA SER A 409 8.23 1.94 -7.71
C SER A 409 7.84 0.51 -8.10
N SER A 410 8.37 -0.45 -7.36
CA SER A 410 7.99 -1.87 -7.47
C SER A 410 6.51 -2.14 -7.10
N SER A 411 5.90 -1.31 -6.23
CA SER A 411 4.47 -1.42 -5.90
C SER A 411 3.57 -1.12 -7.11
N MET A 412 3.95 -0.17 -7.96
CA MET A 412 3.21 0.11 -9.20
C MET A 412 3.39 -0.99 -10.24
N ALA A 413 4.56 -1.61 -10.29
CA ALA A 413 4.77 -2.83 -11.10
C ALA A 413 3.88 -3.98 -10.60
N THR A 414 3.70 -4.12 -9.27
CA THR A 414 2.78 -5.10 -8.66
C THR A 414 1.32 -4.86 -9.07
N VAL A 415 0.85 -3.62 -9.10
CA VAL A 415 -0.51 -3.29 -9.57
C VAL A 415 -0.70 -3.73 -11.02
N CYS A 416 0.25 -3.43 -11.89
CA CYS A 416 0.19 -3.81 -13.31
C CYS A 416 0.27 -5.34 -13.49
N ALA A 417 1.24 -6.00 -12.87
CA ALA A 417 1.39 -7.45 -12.93
C ALA A 417 0.19 -8.19 -12.31
N GLY A 418 -0.33 -7.70 -11.18
CA GLY A 418 -1.50 -8.23 -10.51
C GLY A 418 -2.77 -8.14 -11.38
N THR A 419 -2.99 -7.00 -12.05
CA THR A 419 -4.07 -6.84 -13.03
C THR A 419 -3.97 -7.89 -14.14
N LEU A 420 -2.80 -8.03 -14.75
CA LEU A 420 -2.57 -9.00 -15.82
C LEU A 420 -2.75 -10.45 -15.34
N ALA A 421 -2.26 -10.77 -14.14
CA ALA A 421 -2.38 -12.11 -13.56
C ALA A 421 -3.83 -12.47 -13.22
N LEU A 422 -4.62 -11.51 -12.73
CA LEU A 422 -6.07 -11.67 -12.50
C LEU A 422 -6.81 -11.94 -13.82
N MET A 423 -6.51 -11.21 -14.88
CA MET A 423 -7.08 -11.42 -16.20
C MET A 423 -6.65 -12.78 -16.78
N ASP A 424 -5.38 -13.19 -16.58
CA ASP A 424 -4.87 -14.51 -16.99
C ASP A 424 -5.52 -15.66 -16.21
N ALA A 425 -5.88 -15.45 -14.97
CA ALA A 425 -6.62 -16.42 -14.15
C ALA A 425 -8.09 -16.56 -14.54
N GLY A 426 -8.61 -15.75 -15.46
CA GLY A 426 -10.03 -15.73 -15.85
C GLY A 426 -10.93 -15.01 -14.85
N VAL A 427 -10.36 -14.25 -13.91
CA VAL A 427 -11.13 -13.39 -13.01
C VAL A 427 -11.74 -12.25 -13.83
N LYS A 428 -13.05 -12.18 -13.88
CA LYS A 428 -13.80 -11.16 -14.64
C LYS A 428 -13.77 -9.82 -13.89
N ILE A 429 -12.57 -9.22 -13.76
CA ILE A 429 -12.44 -7.89 -13.15
C ILE A 429 -13.30 -6.86 -13.89
N LYS A 430 -13.80 -5.85 -13.17
CA LYS A 430 -14.67 -4.81 -13.76
C LYS A 430 -13.93 -4.03 -14.85
N LYS A 431 -12.70 -3.60 -14.55
CA LYS A 431 -11.82 -2.86 -15.46
C LYS A 431 -10.35 -3.13 -15.12
N PRO A 432 -9.43 -3.06 -16.08
CA PRO A 432 -8.02 -3.12 -15.82
C PRO A 432 -7.53 -1.88 -15.07
N VAL A 433 -6.53 -2.06 -14.20
CA VAL A 433 -5.88 -1.00 -13.43
C VAL A 433 -4.41 -0.92 -13.79
N SER A 434 -3.90 0.28 -13.99
CA SER A 434 -2.47 0.56 -14.09
C SER A 434 -2.03 1.51 -12.99
N GLY A 435 -0.73 1.57 -12.73
CA GLY A 435 -0.14 2.44 -11.73
C GLY A 435 1.13 3.11 -12.21
N ILE A 436 1.37 4.32 -11.71
CA ILE A 436 2.56 5.11 -11.98
C ILE A 436 3.08 5.76 -10.70
N ALA A 437 4.39 5.93 -10.59
CA ALA A 437 5.01 6.75 -9.57
C ALA A 437 5.54 8.05 -10.18
N MET A 438 5.13 9.14 -9.60
CA MET A 438 5.55 10.49 -9.94
C MET A 438 6.56 10.99 -8.92
N GLY A 439 7.48 11.82 -9.35
CA GLY A 439 8.40 12.53 -8.49
C GLY A 439 8.35 14.03 -8.72
N LEU A 440 9.01 14.75 -7.84
CA LEU A 440 9.19 16.18 -7.93
C LEU A 440 10.62 16.54 -7.58
N ILE A 441 11.21 17.40 -8.38
CA ILE A 441 12.43 18.14 -8.04
C ILE A 441 12.05 19.61 -8.00
N SER A 442 12.32 20.30 -6.89
CA SER A 442 11.95 21.70 -6.73
C SER A 442 13.05 22.51 -6.06
N GLU A 443 13.06 23.80 -6.29
CA GLU A 443 13.90 24.78 -5.59
C GLU A 443 13.10 26.04 -5.26
N ASN A 444 13.69 26.91 -4.45
CA ASN A 444 13.12 28.20 -4.07
C ASN A 444 11.64 28.08 -3.60
N LYS A 445 11.38 27.12 -2.70
CA LYS A 445 10.04 26.85 -2.15
C LYS A 445 9.00 26.54 -3.25
N GLY A 446 9.39 25.76 -4.25
CA GLY A 446 8.49 25.30 -5.30
C GLY A 446 8.20 26.31 -6.41
N THR A 447 8.96 27.40 -6.52
CA THR A 447 8.79 28.37 -7.63
C THR A 447 9.42 27.88 -8.93
N ASN A 448 10.52 27.10 -8.84
CA ASN A 448 11.11 26.37 -9.96
C ASN A 448 11.02 24.87 -9.66
N TYR A 449 10.43 24.08 -10.55
CA TYR A 449 10.20 22.67 -10.31
C TYR A 449 10.08 21.87 -11.61
N ALA A 450 10.36 20.57 -11.50
CA ALA A 450 10.11 19.58 -12.54
C ALA A 450 9.32 18.39 -11.95
N ILE A 451 8.18 18.04 -12.56
CA ILE A 451 7.40 16.86 -12.22
C ILE A 451 7.89 15.71 -13.10
N LEU A 452 8.21 14.59 -12.49
CA LEU A 452 8.81 13.43 -13.15
C LEU A 452 7.80 12.27 -13.20
N SER A 453 7.59 11.72 -14.40
CA SER A 453 6.80 10.49 -14.60
C SER A 453 7.68 9.26 -14.50
N ASP A 454 7.22 8.19 -13.85
CA ASP A 454 7.94 6.92 -13.72
C ASP A 454 9.36 7.10 -13.17
N ILE A 455 9.46 7.46 -11.90
CA ILE A 455 10.72 7.78 -11.23
C ILE A 455 11.62 6.55 -11.04
N LEU A 456 12.92 6.80 -11.10
CA LEU A 456 13.98 5.88 -10.71
C LEU A 456 14.12 5.83 -9.18
N GLY A 457 14.82 4.82 -8.66
CA GLY A 457 15.15 4.75 -7.24
C GLY A 457 15.96 5.95 -6.74
N ASP A 458 16.91 6.40 -7.54
CA ASP A 458 17.74 7.57 -7.24
C ASP A 458 16.90 8.87 -7.20
N GLU A 459 15.94 9.02 -8.12
CA GLU A 459 15.02 10.16 -8.18
C GLU A 459 13.99 10.15 -7.04
N ASP A 460 13.60 8.97 -6.53
CA ASP A 460 12.81 8.85 -5.31
C ASP A 460 13.63 9.29 -4.09
N HIS A 461 14.86 8.79 -3.97
CA HIS A 461 15.71 9.07 -2.81
C HIS A 461 16.13 10.54 -2.72
N LEU A 462 16.58 11.13 -3.82
CA LEU A 462 17.11 12.50 -3.90
C LEU A 462 16.05 13.56 -4.23
N GLY A 463 14.81 13.12 -4.51
CA GLY A 463 13.68 13.98 -4.86
C GLY A 463 12.88 14.50 -3.67
N ASP A 464 11.93 15.39 -3.97
CA ASP A 464 11.12 16.13 -3.01
C ASP A 464 9.73 15.53 -2.79
N MET A 465 9.29 14.63 -3.67
CA MET A 465 7.99 13.96 -3.60
C MET A 465 8.08 12.54 -4.20
N ASP A 466 7.42 11.58 -3.57
CA ASP A 466 7.04 10.28 -4.13
C ASP A 466 5.52 10.20 -4.18
N PHE A 467 4.95 10.18 -5.37
CA PHE A 467 3.50 10.20 -5.56
C PHE A 467 3.04 9.06 -6.46
N LYS A 468 2.44 8.06 -5.87
CA LYS A 468 1.91 6.88 -6.56
C LYS A 468 0.42 7.05 -6.83
N VAL A 469 0.02 6.87 -8.08
CA VAL A 469 -1.38 6.96 -8.52
C VAL A 469 -1.73 5.72 -9.32
N THR A 470 -2.79 5.04 -8.91
CA THR A 470 -3.37 3.90 -9.62
C THR A 470 -4.76 4.24 -10.13
N GLY A 471 -5.18 3.60 -11.20
CA GLY A 471 -6.54 3.82 -11.70
C GLY A 471 -6.86 3.04 -12.95
N THR A 472 -8.14 3.02 -13.26
CA THR A 472 -8.69 2.56 -14.53
C THR A 472 -8.61 3.69 -15.57
N LYS A 473 -9.15 3.47 -16.75
CA LYS A 473 -9.28 4.55 -17.74
C LYS A 473 -10.22 5.69 -17.29
N ASP A 474 -11.13 5.40 -16.34
CA ASP A 474 -12.23 6.29 -15.96
C ASP A 474 -11.93 7.09 -14.68
N GLY A 475 -11.05 6.61 -13.80
CA GLY A 475 -10.70 7.32 -12.58
C GLY A 475 -9.65 6.64 -11.74
N ILE A 476 -9.32 7.26 -10.60
CA ILE A 476 -8.31 6.80 -9.64
C ILE A 476 -8.92 5.74 -8.72
N THR A 477 -8.15 4.67 -8.43
CA THR A 477 -8.56 3.58 -7.52
C THR A 477 -7.81 3.60 -6.20
N ALA A 478 -6.54 4.03 -6.19
CA ALA A 478 -5.77 4.24 -4.97
C ALA A 478 -4.64 5.24 -5.20
N THR A 479 -4.21 5.86 -4.12
CA THR A 479 -3.10 6.80 -4.13
C THR A 479 -2.25 6.70 -2.86
N GLN A 480 -0.95 7.03 -3.01
CA GLN A 480 -0.04 7.22 -1.89
C GLN A 480 0.95 8.33 -2.25
N MET A 481 1.03 9.35 -1.42
CA MET A 481 1.91 10.50 -1.62
C MET A 481 2.71 10.79 -0.36
N ASP A 482 4.00 11.03 -0.54
CA ASP A 482 4.92 11.52 0.48
C ASP A 482 5.61 12.79 -0.05
N ILE A 483 5.53 13.88 0.71
CA ILE A 483 6.19 15.14 0.41
C ILE A 483 7.31 15.34 1.44
N LYS A 484 8.50 15.63 0.94
CA LYS A 484 9.74 15.75 1.76
C LYS A 484 10.21 17.20 1.93
N VAL A 485 9.48 18.14 1.33
CA VAL A 485 9.81 19.58 1.34
C VAL A 485 8.62 20.44 1.69
N ASP A 486 8.89 21.63 2.20
CA ASP A 486 7.87 22.62 2.48
C ASP A 486 7.50 23.44 1.24
N GLY A 487 6.24 23.87 1.14
CA GLY A 487 5.80 24.91 0.22
C GLY A 487 5.31 24.42 -1.15
N LEU A 488 4.83 23.19 -1.28
CA LEU A 488 4.17 22.75 -2.51
C LEU A 488 2.75 23.33 -2.61
N SER A 489 2.49 24.05 -3.70
CA SER A 489 1.17 24.59 -3.98
C SER A 489 0.20 23.54 -4.50
N TYR A 490 -1.11 23.76 -4.31
CA TYR A 490 -2.14 22.92 -4.91
C TYR A 490 -2.08 22.88 -6.44
N ASP A 491 -1.56 23.93 -7.08
CA ASP A 491 -1.38 23.95 -8.54
C ASP A 491 -0.33 22.95 -9.00
N VAL A 492 0.75 22.75 -8.22
CA VAL A 492 1.77 21.72 -8.49
C VAL A 492 1.17 20.33 -8.33
N LEU A 493 0.38 20.12 -7.26
CA LEU A 493 -0.32 18.85 -7.03
C LEU A 493 -1.33 18.54 -8.13
N ALA A 494 -2.10 19.53 -8.59
CA ALA A 494 -3.03 19.36 -9.72
C ALA A 494 -2.30 18.94 -11.01
N LYS A 495 -1.16 19.58 -11.30
CA LYS A 495 -0.34 19.23 -12.46
C LYS A 495 0.27 17.83 -12.33
N ALA A 496 0.71 17.44 -11.13
CA ALA A 496 1.25 16.11 -10.87
C ALA A 496 0.19 15.02 -11.07
N LEU A 497 -1.05 15.25 -10.63
CA LEU A 497 -2.20 14.37 -10.86
C LEU A 497 -2.53 14.21 -12.34
N GLU A 498 -2.61 15.33 -13.08
CA GLU A 498 -2.88 15.27 -14.53
C GLU A 498 -1.73 14.58 -15.29
N GLN A 499 -0.47 14.86 -14.95
CA GLN A 499 0.67 14.18 -15.54
C GLN A 499 0.70 12.67 -15.18
N ALA A 500 0.28 12.29 -13.98
CA ALA A 500 0.10 10.91 -13.57
C ALA A 500 -0.96 10.20 -14.44
N ARG A 501 -2.07 10.86 -14.72
CA ARG A 501 -3.10 10.34 -15.64
C ARG A 501 -2.55 10.12 -17.03
N GLN A 502 -1.83 11.11 -17.57
CA GLN A 502 -1.18 11.02 -18.88
C GLN A 502 -0.14 9.91 -18.96
N GLY A 503 0.53 9.58 -17.86
CA GLY A 503 1.50 8.50 -17.75
C GLY A 503 0.87 7.12 -17.57
N ARG A 504 -0.14 6.96 -16.70
CA ARG A 504 -0.74 5.64 -16.42
C ARG A 504 -1.58 5.07 -17.55
N LEU A 505 -2.19 5.93 -18.39
CA LEU A 505 -2.99 5.47 -19.53
C LEU A 505 -2.15 4.81 -20.63
N PRO A 506 -0.99 5.35 -21.06
CA PRO A 506 -0.06 4.62 -21.93
C PRO A 506 0.45 3.30 -21.33
N ILE A 507 0.76 3.26 -20.03
CA ILE A 507 1.14 2.01 -19.35
C ILE A 507 0.02 0.96 -19.51
N MET A 508 -1.23 1.34 -19.27
CA MET A 508 -2.39 0.48 -19.50
C MET A 508 -2.47 0.02 -20.97
N GLY A 509 -2.20 0.93 -21.90
CA GLY A 509 -2.18 0.59 -23.33
C GLY A 509 -1.17 -0.51 -23.68
N GLU A 510 0.02 -0.50 -23.07
CA GLU A 510 1.01 -1.57 -23.24
C GLU A 510 0.55 -2.89 -22.60
N MET A 511 -0.06 -2.83 -21.40
CA MET A 511 -0.62 -4.00 -20.75
C MET A 511 -1.72 -4.67 -21.57
N MET A 512 -2.58 -3.88 -22.21
CA MET A 512 -3.70 -4.39 -23.03
C MET A 512 -3.23 -5.04 -24.34
N LYS A 513 -2.01 -4.79 -24.79
CA LYS A 513 -1.41 -5.55 -25.92
C LYS A 513 -1.09 -6.99 -25.52
N CYS A 514 -0.79 -7.22 -24.24
CA CYS A 514 -0.49 -8.56 -23.70
C CYS A 514 -1.77 -9.38 -23.50
N ILE A 515 -2.78 -8.80 -22.86
CA ILE A 515 -4.12 -9.38 -22.66
C ILE A 515 -5.15 -8.26 -22.57
N SER A 516 -6.09 -8.22 -23.51
CA SER A 516 -7.09 -7.13 -23.62
C SER A 516 -8.34 -7.38 -22.78
N GLU A 517 -8.68 -8.65 -22.52
CA GLU A 517 -9.83 -9.07 -21.74
C GLU A 517 -9.47 -10.28 -20.86
N PRO A 518 -10.14 -10.45 -19.70
CA PRO A 518 -9.96 -11.65 -18.89
C PRO A 518 -10.25 -12.91 -19.71
N ARG A 519 -9.43 -13.96 -19.53
CA ARG A 519 -9.65 -15.24 -20.20
C ARG A 519 -11.08 -15.71 -20.03
N GLU A 520 -11.63 -16.28 -21.07
CA GLU A 520 -13.04 -16.72 -21.08
C GLU A 520 -13.26 -17.87 -20.10
N ASP A 521 -12.31 -18.79 -20.01
CA ASP A 521 -12.36 -19.98 -19.15
C ASP A 521 -11.10 -20.11 -18.29
N TYR A 522 -11.22 -20.82 -17.17
CA TYR A 522 -10.13 -21.15 -16.27
C TYR A 522 -9.21 -22.23 -16.87
N LYS A 523 -7.96 -22.27 -16.42
CA LYS A 523 -7.06 -23.38 -16.76
C LYS A 523 -7.64 -24.74 -16.31
N PRO A 524 -7.32 -25.84 -16.98
CA PRO A 524 -7.94 -27.16 -16.71
C PRO A 524 -7.84 -27.64 -15.26
N PHE A 525 -6.78 -27.26 -14.56
CA PHE A 525 -6.52 -27.66 -13.17
C PHE A 525 -7.08 -26.71 -12.11
N VAL A 526 -7.74 -25.62 -12.53
CA VAL A 526 -8.40 -24.70 -11.59
C VAL A 526 -9.69 -25.34 -11.10
N PRO A 527 -9.94 -25.40 -9.79
CA PRO A 527 -11.20 -25.91 -9.26
C PRO A 527 -12.39 -25.13 -9.80
N ARG A 528 -13.35 -25.84 -10.39
CA ARG A 528 -14.59 -25.25 -10.89
C ARG A 528 -15.64 -25.29 -9.81
N LEU A 529 -16.49 -24.28 -9.76
CA LEU A 529 -17.58 -24.17 -8.82
C LEU A 529 -18.91 -24.51 -9.51
N LYS A 530 -19.71 -25.34 -8.85
CA LYS A 530 -21.13 -25.54 -9.15
C LYS A 530 -21.94 -25.08 -7.95
N LEU A 531 -22.88 -24.17 -8.20
CA LEU A 531 -23.83 -23.66 -7.19
C LEU A 531 -25.14 -24.44 -7.30
N LEU A 532 -25.68 -24.87 -6.16
CA LEU A 532 -27.01 -25.47 -6.05
C LEU A 532 -27.76 -24.78 -4.91
N GLU A 533 -28.94 -24.25 -5.19
CA GLU A 533 -29.85 -23.77 -4.16
C GLU A 533 -30.79 -24.91 -3.72
N ILE A 534 -30.87 -25.16 -2.43
CA ILE A 534 -31.77 -26.14 -1.81
C ILE A 534 -32.67 -25.43 -0.80
N GLU A 535 -33.84 -26.03 -0.46
CA GLU A 535 -34.63 -25.52 0.66
C GLU A 535 -33.89 -25.72 1.98
N SER A 536 -34.03 -24.80 2.94
CA SER A 536 -33.29 -24.86 4.22
C SER A 536 -33.57 -26.15 4.99
N ASP A 537 -34.76 -26.74 4.84
CA ASP A 537 -35.16 -28.02 5.47
C ASP A 537 -34.28 -29.20 5.04
N PHE A 538 -33.66 -29.14 3.85
CA PHE A 538 -32.75 -30.19 3.36
C PHE A 538 -31.31 -30.03 3.81
N ILE A 539 -30.92 -28.90 4.37
CA ILE A 539 -29.53 -28.66 4.84
C ILE A 539 -29.09 -29.77 5.80
N GLY A 540 -29.95 -30.07 6.77
CA GLY A 540 -29.68 -31.13 7.75
C GLY A 540 -29.54 -32.53 7.12
N ALA A 541 -30.30 -32.85 6.07
CA ALA A 541 -30.22 -34.10 5.36
C ALA A 541 -28.94 -34.22 4.50
N VAL A 542 -28.55 -33.15 3.86
CA VAL A 542 -27.32 -33.09 3.05
C VAL A 542 -26.05 -33.16 3.93
N ILE A 543 -26.08 -32.49 5.08
CA ILE A 543 -24.97 -32.56 6.05
C ILE A 543 -24.91 -33.95 6.69
N GLY A 544 -26.08 -34.49 7.09
CA GLY A 544 -26.20 -35.77 7.80
C GLY A 544 -25.81 -35.67 9.28
N LYS A 545 -26.01 -36.73 10.05
CA LYS A 545 -25.71 -36.80 11.48
C LYS A 545 -24.20 -36.68 11.69
N GLY A 546 -23.78 -35.58 12.38
CA GLY A 546 -22.34 -35.33 12.60
C GLY A 546 -21.52 -35.08 11.33
N GLY A 547 -22.16 -34.74 10.20
CA GLY A 547 -21.48 -34.50 8.93
C GLY A 547 -21.21 -35.74 8.08
N GLU A 548 -21.74 -36.91 8.46
CA GLU A 548 -21.45 -38.18 7.78
C GLU A 548 -21.81 -38.17 6.28
N THR A 549 -22.97 -37.60 5.94
CA THR A 549 -23.46 -37.61 4.54
C THR A 549 -22.58 -36.75 3.65
N ILE A 550 -22.32 -35.51 4.05
CA ILE A 550 -21.50 -34.59 3.26
C ILE A 550 -20.06 -35.10 3.13
N GLN A 551 -19.47 -35.67 4.19
CA GLN A 551 -18.14 -36.26 4.16
C GLN A 551 -18.07 -37.48 3.22
N LYS A 552 -19.12 -38.31 3.21
CA LYS A 552 -19.22 -39.42 2.30
C LYS A 552 -19.27 -38.96 0.84
N ILE A 553 -20.11 -37.98 0.53
CA ILE A 553 -20.22 -37.42 -0.83
C ILE A 553 -18.84 -36.91 -1.26
N GLN A 554 -18.20 -36.05 -0.44
CA GLN A 554 -16.88 -35.49 -0.75
C GLN A 554 -15.82 -36.57 -1.00
N LYS A 555 -15.80 -37.61 -0.16
CA LYS A 555 -14.82 -38.69 -0.27
C LYS A 555 -15.04 -39.54 -1.53
N GLU A 556 -16.29 -39.86 -1.88
CA GLU A 556 -16.58 -40.76 -3.01
C GLU A 556 -16.50 -40.03 -4.36
N THR A 557 -16.78 -38.70 -4.36
CA THR A 557 -16.75 -37.91 -5.60
C THR A 557 -15.45 -37.13 -5.78
N GLY A 558 -14.60 -37.01 -4.75
CA GLY A 558 -13.39 -36.18 -4.82
C GLY A 558 -13.70 -34.67 -4.92
N THR A 559 -14.85 -34.23 -4.38
CA THR A 559 -15.26 -32.83 -4.38
C THR A 559 -15.07 -32.18 -3.00
N THR A 560 -14.98 -30.86 -2.96
CA THR A 560 -15.12 -30.06 -1.74
C THR A 560 -16.50 -29.40 -1.74
N ILE A 561 -17.28 -29.59 -0.66
CA ILE A 561 -18.65 -29.08 -0.57
C ILE A 561 -18.75 -28.18 0.65
N THR A 562 -19.29 -26.95 0.46
CA THR A 562 -19.66 -26.07 1.56
C THR A 562 -21.13 -25.69 1.45
N ILE A 563 -21.80 -25.55 2.61
CA ILE A 563 -23.21 -25.17 2.67
C ILE A 563 -23.31 -23.92 3.54
N THR A 564 -23.99 -22.91 3.01
CA THR A 564 -24.29 -21.67 3.73
C THR A 564 -25.81 -21.49 3.75
N GLU A 565 -26.37 -21.23 4.92
CA GLU A 565 -27.80 -20.93 5.05
C GLU A 565 -28.07 -19.45 4.78
N ASP A 566 -29.00 -19.17 3.89
CA ASP A 566 -29.61 -17.87 3.67
C ASP A 566 -30.93 -17.81 4.42
N ALA A 567 -30.88 -17.30 5.65
CA ALA A 567 -32.04 -17.28 6.54
C ALA A 567 -33.16 -16.36 6.04
N GLU A 568 -32.85 -15.30 5.28
CA GLU A 568 -33.83 -14.37 4.74
C GLU A 568 -34.66 -15.01 3.62
N ARG A 569 -33.98 -15.80 2.77
CA ARG A 569 -34.63 -16.49 1.64
C ARG A 569 -35.09 -17.90 1.98
N HIS A 570 -34.84 -18.41 3.18
CA HIS A 570 -35.06 -19.79 3.60
C HIS A 570 -34.47 -20.81 2.63
N LYS A 571 -33.23 -20.54 2.18
CA LYS A 571 -32.49 -21.39 1.24
C LYS A 571 -31.17 -21.83 1.83
N GLY A 572 -30.71 -23.00 1.42
CA GLY A 572 -29.33 -23.44 1.57
C GLY A 572 -28.58 -23.26 0.26
N ILE A 573 -27.46 -22.54 0.30
CA ILE A 573 -26.56 -22.40 -0.85
C ILE A 573 -25.48 -23.45 -0.72
N VAL A 574 -25.43 -24.39 -1.65
CA VAL A 574 -24.44 -25.46 -1.70
C VAL A 574 -23.42 -25.14 -2.77
N ASP A 575 -22.17 -24.92 -2.35
CA ASP A 575 -21.03 -24.70 -3.23
C ASP A 575 -20.29 -26.05 -3.38
N ILE A 576 -20.17 -26.54 -4.61
CA ILE A 576 -19.46 -27.78 -4.94
C ILE A 576 -18.24 -27.44 -5.78
N PHE A 577 -17.04 -27.78 -5.30
CA PHE A 577 -15.77 -27.51 -5.98
C PHE A 577 -15.10 -28.81 -6.41
N SER A 578 -14.61 -28.87 -7.64
CA SER A 578 -13.71 -29.92 -8.14
C SER A 578 -12.96 -29.46 -9.39
N THR A 579 -11.80 -30.04 -9.63
CA THR A 579 -11.06 -29.88 -10.90
C THR A 579 -11.62 -30.77 -12.00
N ASP A 580 -12.39 -31.80 -11.63
CA ASP A 580 -12.99 -32.78 -12.55
C ASP A 580 -14.50 -32.55 -12.69
N LYS A 581 -14.96 -32.40 -13.94
CA LYS A 581 -16.37 -32.16 -14.27
C LYS A 581 -17.27 -33.34 -13.89
N ASP A 582 -16.80 -34.57 -14.14
CA ASP A 582 -17.59 -35.77 -13.84
C ASP A 582 -17.80 -35.93 -12.33
N SER A 583 -16.81 -35.54 -11.54
CA SER A 583 -16.90 -35.47 -10.08
C SER A 583 -17.92 -34.44 -9.62
N LEU A 584 -17.95 -33.26 -10.23
CA LEU A 584 -18.96 -32.22 -9.95
C LEU A 584 -20.38 -32.70 -10.24
N ASP A 585 -20.56 -33.28 -11.44
CA ASP A 585 -21.89 -33.75 -11.87
C ASP A 585 -22.38 -34.92 -11.00
N LYS A 586 -21.50 -35.82 -10.55
CA LYS A 586 -21.84 -36.89 -9.58
C LYS A 586 -22.25 -36.34 -8.22
N ALA A 587 -21.48 -35.39 -7.68
CA ALA A 587 -21.81 -34.77 -6.39
C ALA A 587 -23.14 -34.00 -6.46
N LEU A 588 -23.35 -33.25 -7.55
CA LEU A 588 -24.58 -32.53 -7.80
C LEU A 588 -25.78 -33.48 -7.84
N ALA A 589 -25.72 -34.53 -8.67
CA ALA A 589 -26.81 -35.52 -8.79
C ALA A 589 -27.09 -36.23 -7.45
N TRP A 590 -26.06 -36.47 -6.64
CA TRP A 590 -26.25 -37.06 -5.31
C TRP A 590 -27.02 -36.13 -4.36
N ILE A 591 -26.62 -34.84 -4.32
CA ILE A 591 -27.32 -33.86 -3.48
C ILE A 591 -28.74 -33.61 -3.96
N GLU A 592 -28.95 -33.47 -5.27
CA GLU A 592 -30.29 -33.36 -5.87
C GLU A 592 -31.16 -34.58 -5.51
N GLY A 593 -30.57 -35.78 -5.51
CA GLY A 593 -31.26 -37.01 -5.08
C GLY A 593 -31.70 -36.98 -3.61
N ILE A 594 -30.91 -36.35 -2.71
CA ILE A 594 -31.29 -36.18 -1.30
C ILE A 594 -32.42 -35.15 -1.16
N CYS A 595 -32.42 -34.12 -2.01
CA CYS A 595 -33.40 -33.03 -1.99
C CYS A 595 -34.64 -33.33 -2.84
N ALA A 596 -34.69 -34.47 -3.53
CA ALA A 596 -35.84 -34.85 -4.37
C ALA A 596 -37.09 -35.08 -3.53
N VAL A 597 -38.11 -34.26 -3.75
CA VAL A 597 -39.44 -34.47 -3.17
C VAL A 597 -40.19 -35.46 -4.08
N PRO A 598 -40.72 -36.57 -3.57
CA PRO A 598 -41.50 -37.49 -4.39
C PRO A 598 -42.74 -36.78 -4.99
N VAL A 599 -42.78 -36.65 -6.31
CA VAL A 599 -43.97 -36.13 -6.98
C VAL A 599 -44.98 -37.27 -7.14
N SER A 600 -46.06 -37.23 -6.38
CA SER A 600 -47.16 -38.19 -6.52
C SER A 600 -47.99 -37.82 -7.73
N TYR A 601 -47.88 -38.56 -8.82
CA TYR A 601 -48.79 -38.42 -9.96
C TYR A 601 -50.10 -39.08 -9.63
N THR A 602 -51.18 -38.30 -9.51
CA THR A 602 -52.53 -38.76 -9.25
C THR A 602 -53.30 -39.22 -10.52
N HIS A 603 -52.68 -39.18 -11.69
CA HIS A 603 -53.29 -39.59 -12.95
C HIS A 603 -52.36 -40.48 -13.78
N LEU A 604 -52.57 -41.81 -13.65
CA LEU A 604 -52.15 -42.80 -14.63
C LEU A 604 -53.21 -42.91 -15.70
N THR A 605 -53.05 -42.32 -16.87
CA THR A 605 -53.86 -42.65 -18.05
C THR A 605 -53.29 -43.92 -18.66
N LEU A 606 -54.02 -45.03 -18.48
CA LEU A 606 -53.74 -46.25 -19.23
C LEU A 606 -53.99 -46.00 -20.72
N PRO A 607 -53.09 -46.43 -21.61
CA PRO A 607 -53.42 -46.40 -23.04
C PRO A 607 -54.55 -47.37 -23.35
N THR A 608 -55.69 -46.85 -23.80
CA THR A 608 -56.73 -47.63 -24.36
C THR A 608 -56.35 -48.08 -25.77
N ASN A 609 -55.87 -49.34 -25.87
CA ASN A 609 -55.89 -50.01 -27.15
C ASN A 609 -57.35 -50.25 -27.57
N ARG A 610 -57.81 -49.63 -28.65
CA ARG A 610 -58.92 -50.06 -29.46
C ARG A 610 -58.37 -50.71 -30.71
N GLU A 611 -58.34 -52.00 -30.73
CA GLU A 611 -58.40 -52.76 -31.97
C GLU A 611 -59.87 -52.98 -32.32
N VAL A 612 -60.24 -52.64 -33.55
CA VAL A 612 -61.23 -53.30 -34.37
C VAL A 612 -60.63 -53.33 -35.78
#